data_b00760e7de7a835721f9fb432ab27051
#
_entry.id   b00760e7de7a835721f9fb432ab27051
#
_cell.length_a   1.000
_cell.length_b   1.000
_cell.length_c   1.000
_cell.angle_alpha   90.00
_cell.angle_beta   90.00
_cell.angle_gamma   90.00
#
_symmetry.space_group_name_H-M   'P 1'
#
loop_
_entity.id
_entity.type
_entity.pdbx_description
1 polymer ?
#
loop_
_entity_poly.entity_id
_entity_poly.type
_entity_poly.pdbx_seq_one_letter_code
_entity_poly.pdbx_strand_id
1 'polypeptide(L)'
;LADEAIYLERELCAEAGGWQDQIAAAFGGFNRIDFNEDGYKVSPVIISPERKSMLNYNLVMFFTGFTRFSSDIQKANNAGESNENKIKKLKEMYSLVDEAEKILVEKNSDLDEFGRLLDYTWKLKRTTGEKVSTESIDALYKKGIEAGALGGKLLGAGGGGFLIFYVKPENKQNLINAMSGLLHVPFEFENGGSRIIQYTAEDYEG
;
A
#
# COMPACT_ATOMS: atom_id res chain seq x y z
N LEU A 1 15.04 1.35 -15.41
CA LEU A 1 15.11 1.89 -14.04
C LEU A 1 14.41 0.96 -13.02
N ALA A 2 13.13 0.54 -13.24
CA ALA A 2 12.45 -0.39 -12.32
C ALA A 2 13.21 -1.71 -12.21
N ASP A 3 13.56 -2.33 -13.34
CA ASP A 3 14.27 -3.61 -13.39
C ASP A 3 15.68 -3.51 -12.78
N GLU A 4 16.37 -2.40 -12.99
CA GLU A 4 17.68 -2.14 -12.37
C GLU A 4 17.56 -1.98 -10.84
N ALA A 5 16.52 -1.29 -10.36
CA ALA A 5 16.28 -1.15 -8.94
C ALA A 5 15.91 -2.51 -8.29
N ILE A 6 15.10 -3.32 -8.98
CA ILE A 6 14.77 -4.69 -8.55
C ILE A 6 16.04 -5.54 -8.49
N TYR A 7 16.87 -5.51 -9.53
CA TYR A 7 18.12 -6.25 -9.59
C TYR A 7 19.08 -5.86 -8.46
N LEU A 8 19.25 -4.55 -8.25
CA LEU A 8 20.09 -4.04 -7.17
C LEU A 8 19.64 -4.58 -5.80
N GLU A 9 18.37 -4.48 -5.51
CA GLU A 9 17.83 -4.85 -4.20
C GLU A 9 17.77 -6.37 -4.01
N ARG A 10 17.34 -7.11 -5.06
CA ARG A 10 17.13 -8.56 -4.96
C ARG A 10 18.38 -9.39 -5.14
N GLU A 11 19.19 -9.02 -6.12
CA GLU A 11 20.37 -9.80 -6.49
C GLU A 11 21.63 -9.29 -5.78
N LEU A 12 21.88 -7.98 -5.82
CA LEU A 12 23.11 -7.45 -5.25
C LEU A 12 23.05 -7.26 -3.74
N CYS A 13 21.94 -6.74 -3.20
CA CYS A 13 21.74 -6.58 -1.75
C CYS A 13 21.12 -7.83 -1.09
N ALA A 14 20.65 -8.80 -1.88
CA ALA A 14 19.99 -10.04 -1.41
C ALA A 14 18.84 -9.81 -0.40
N GLU A 15 18.11 -8.71 -0.54
CA GLU A 15 16.98 -8.40 0.33
C GLU A 15 15.73 -9.19 -0.08
N ALA A 16 14.98 -9.70 0.88
CA ALA A 16 13.71 -10.37 0.64
C ALA A 16 12.59 -9.34 0.49
N GLY A 17 11.68 -9.52 -0.48
CA GLY A 17 10.50 -8.66 -0.66
C GLY A 17 9.81 -8.82 -2.02
N GLY A 18 8.80 -8.02 -2.32
CA GLY A 18 8.16 -7.90 -3.64
C GLY A 18 8.86 -6.84 -4.49
N TRP A 19 8.41 -6.67 -5.71
CA TRP A 19 8.92 -5.69 -6.68
C TRP A 19 8.07 -4.42 -6.77
N GLN A 20 6.98 -4.38 -6.01
CA GLN A 20 5.95 -3.35 -6.12
C GLN A 20 6.46 -1.94 -5.83
N ASP A 21 7.34 -1.80 -4.84
CA ASP A 21 7.81 -0.49 -4.39
C ASP A 21 8.76 0.13 -5.41
N GLN A 22 9.67 -0.66 -5.98
CA GLN A 22 10.59 -0.25 -7.04
C GLN A 22 9.83 0.15 -8.32
N ILE A 23 8.81 -0.64 -8.70
CA ILE A 23 7.98 -0.36 -9.87
C ILE A 23 7.17 0.91 -9.64
N ALA A 24 6.50 1.05 -8.48
CA ALA A 24 5.71 2.23 -8.16
C ALA A 24 6.57 3.51 -8.15
N ALA A 25 7.77 3.45 -7.58
CA ALA A 25 8.69 4.59 -7.55
C ALA A 25 9.24 4.94 -8.94
N ALA A 26 9.54 3.95 -9.77
CA ALA A 26 10.07 4.17 -11.10
C ALA A 26 9.04 4.76 -12.07
N PHE A 27 7.82 4.20 -12.07
CA PHE A 27 6.76 4.62 -12.99
C PHE A 27 6.00 5.86 -12.49
N GLY A 28 5.80 5.99 -11.16
CA GLY A 28 4.93 7.00 -10.59
C GLY A 28 3.48 6.87 -11.06
N GLY A 29 2.65 7.80 -10.70
CA GLY A 29 1.24 7.82 -11.09
C GLY A 29 0.36 6.87 -10.27
N PHE A 30 -0.85 6.66 -10.77
CA PHE A 30 -1.86 5.81 -10.14
C PHE A 30 -2.09 4.60 -11.03
N ASN A 31 -1.51 3.46 -10.66
CA ASN A 31 -1.39 2.30 -11.54
C ASN A 31 -1.92 1.03 -10.91
N ARG A 32 -2.40 0.14 -11.78
CA ARG A 32 -2.51 -1.28 -11.54
C ARG A 32 -1.23 -1.98 -12.00
N ILE A 33 -0.66 -2.82 -11.15
CA ILE A 33 0.54 -3.61 -11.45
C ILE A 33 0.14 -5.08 -11.36
N ASP A 34 0.15 -5.75 -12.50
CA ASP A 34 -0.12 -7.19 -12.60
C ASP A 34 1.21 -7.94 -12.71
N PHE A 35 1.40 -8.95 -11.86
CA PHE A 35 2.59 -9.81 -11.84
C PHE A 35 2.24 -11.18 -12.43
N ASN A 36 3.13 -11.72 -13.25
CA ASN A 36 3.01 -13.05 -13.83
C ASN A 36 4.40 -13.74 -13.89
N GLU A 37 4.46 -14.91 -14.50
CA GLU A 37 5.72 -15.69 -14.64
C GLU A 37 6.77 -14.98 -15.53
N ASP A 38 6.33 -14.17 -16.46
CA ASP A 38 7.21 -13.42 -17.39
C ASP A 38 7.66 -12.07 -16.82
N GLY A 39 7.17 -11.65 -15.66
CA GLY A 39 7.51 -10.38 -15.04
C GLY A 39 6.30 -9.58 -14.55
N TYR A 40 6.18 -8.33 -14.95
CA TYR A 40 5.10 -7.45 -14.52
C TYR A 40 4.56 -6.58 -15.67
N LYS A 41 3.31 -6.17 -15.54
CA LYS A 41 2.66 -5.20 -16.42
C LYS A 41 2.11 -4.04 -15.60
N VAL A 42 2.46 -2.80 -16.00
CA VAL A 42 1.93 -1.58 -15.39
C VAL A 42 0.87 -0.99 -16.29
N SER A 43 -0.32 -0.76 -15.76
CA SER A 43 -1.46 -0.18 -16.46
C SER A 43 -1.98 1.02 -15.69
N PRO A 44 -2.03 2.23 -16.27
CA PRO A 44 -2.58 3.40 -15.61
C PRO A 44 -4.07 3.19 -15.29
N VAL A 45 -4.47 3.49 -14.05
CA VAL A 45 -5.88 3.52 -13.64
C VAL A 45 -6.44 4.89 -14.04
N ILE A 46 -7.39 4.88 -14.97
CA ILE A 46 -8.02 6.12 -15.48
C ILE A 46 -9.12 6.56 -14.53
N ILE A 47 -8.80 7.51 -13.69
CA ILE A 47 -9.70 8.11 -12.71
C ILE A 47 -9.84 9.62 -12.96
N SER A 48 -11.05 10.20 -12.80
CA SER A 48 -11.19 11.63 -12.98
C SER A 48 -10.41 12.43 -11.92
N PRO A 49 -9.93 13.63 -12.26
CA PRO A 49 -9.20 14.48 -11.31
C PRO A 49 -9.97 14.73 -10.01
N GLU A 50 -11.28 14.98 -10.11
CA GLU A 50 -12.14 15.25 -8.96
C GLU A 50 -12.25 14.03 -8.05
N ARG A 51 -12.41 12.85 -8.66
CA ARG A 51 -12.52 11.59 -7.94
C ARG A 51 -11.19 11.19 -7.28
N LYS A 52 -10.08 11.42 -7.97
CA LYS A 52 -8.74 11.24 -7.43
C LYS A 52 -8.47 12.17 -6.25
N SER A 53 -8.87 13.44 -6.37
CA SER A 53 -8.75 14.43 -5.28
C SER A 53 -9.61 14.04 -4.07
N MET A 54 -10.83 13.57 -4.30
CA MET A 54 -11.72 13.10 -3.23
C MET A 54 -11.13 11.88 -2.53
N LEU A 55 -10.60 10.90 -3.27
CA LEU A 55 -9.91 9.75 -2.72
C LEU A 55 -8.73 10.19 -1.85
N ASN A 56 -7.86 11.06 -2.38
CA ASN A 56 -6.71 11.59 -1.64
C ASN A 56 -7.14 12.31 -0.36
N TYR A 57 -8.20 13.11 -0.42
CA TYR A 57 -8.74 13.83 0.73
C TYR A 57 -9.26 12.89 1.82
N ASN A 58 -9.90 11.77 1.44
CA ASN A 58 -10.48 10.79 2.35
C ASN A 58 -9.43 9.82 2.94
N LEU A 59 -8.22 9.80 2.39
CA LEU A 59 -7.13 8.99 2.94
C LEU A 59 -6.33 9.79 3.97
N VAL A 60 -6.07 9.16 5.12
CA VAL A 60 -5.29 9.75 6.22
C VAL A 60 -4.24 8.76 6.65
N MET A 61 -2.98 9.20 6.71
CA MET A 61 -1.85 8.34 6.99
C MET A 61 -1.16 8.73 8.29
N PHE A 62 -0.80 7.72 9.09
CA PHE A 62 -0.09 7.89 10.35
C PHE A 62 1.16 7.02 10.37
N PHE A 63 2.27 7.57 10.85
CA PHE A 63 3.46 6.79 11.17
C PHE A 63 3.30 6.14 12.54
N THR A 64 3.47 4.82 12.60
CA THR A 64 3.23 4.05 13.82
C THR A 64 4.35 4.14 14.85
N GLY A 65 5.51 4.69 14.47
CA GLY A 65 6.70 4.71 15.31
C GLY A 65 7.45 3.36 15.39
N PHE A 66 6.87 2.30 14.84
CA PHE A 66 7.52 0.98 14.78
C PHE A 66 8.18 0.80 13.42
N THR A 67 9.46 0.47 13.41
CA THR A 67 10.20 0.08 12.21
C THR A 67 10.72 -1.34 12.37
N ARG A 68 10.51 -2.19 11.38
CA ARG A 68 11.09 -3.53 11.31
C ARG A 68 11.64 -3.75 9.91
N PHE A 69 12.70 -4.52 9.81
CA PHE A 69 13.22 -4.91 8.51
C PHE A 69 12.22 -5.84 7.80
N SER A 70 11.83 -5.48 6.59
CA SER A 70 10.85 -6.22 5.76
C SER A 70 11.27 -7.67 5.51
N SER A 71 12.58 -7.92 5.42
CA SER A 71 13.16 -9.25 5.22
C SER A 71 12.84 -10.25 6.34
N ASP A 72 12.81 -9.79 7.60
CA ASP A 72 12.53 -10.68 8.75
C ASP A 72 11.06 -11.08 8.82
N ILE A 73 10.16 -10.17 8.40
CA ILE A 73 8.72 -10.41 8.38
C ILE A 73 8.35 -11.36 7.24
N GLN A 74 8.93 -11.18 6.06
CA GLN A 74 8.64 -12.04 4.91
C GLN A 74 9.15 -13.47 5.09
N LYS A 75 10.34 -13.65 5.67
CA LYS A 75 10.87 -14.99 6.00
C LYS A 75 9.97 -15.72 7.00
N ALA A 76 9.41 -15.01 7.97
CA ALA A 76 8.54 -15.60 8.99
C ALA A 76 7.12 -15.91 8.47
N ASN A 77 6.57 -15.11 7.54
CA ASN A 77 5.25 -15.34 6.95
C ASN A 77 5.21 -16.54 5.98
N ASN A 78 6.37 -17.06 5.58
CA ASN A 78 6.44 -18.25 4.73
C ASN A 78 6.39 -19.58 5.51
N ALA A 79 6.41 -19.57 6.83
CA ALA A 79 6.67 -20.76 7.66
C ALA A 79 5.44 -21.42 8.32
N GLY A 80 4.22 -20.87 8.23
CA GLY A 80 3.18 -21.25 9.21
C GLY A 80 1.83 -21.80 8.73
N GLU A 81 1.45 -21.72 7.45
CA GLU A 81 0.10 -22.12 7.02
C GLU A 81 0.13 -23.22 5.93
N SER A 82 -0.91 -24.09 5.90
CA SER A 82 -1.04 -25.03 4.80
C SER A 82 -1.12 -24.27 3.47
N ASN A 83 -0.35 -24.70 2.49
CA ASN A 83 -0.18 -24.00 1.21
C ASN A 83 -1.52 -23.73 0.51
N GLU A 84 -2.50 -24.62 0.65
CA GLU A 84 -3.83 -24.50 0.02
C GLU A 84 -4.67 -23.36 0.58
N ASN A 85 -4.72 -23.20 1.91
CA ASN A 85 -5.49 -22.11 2.53
C ASN A 85 -4.89 -20.74 2.21
N LYS A 86 -3.57 -20.63 2.21
CA LYS A 86 -2.86 -19.40 1.83
C LYS A 86 -3.13 -19.05 0.37
N ILE A 87 -3.06 -20.01 -0.54
CA ILE A 87 -3.37 -19.81 -1.97
C ILE A 87 -4.82 -19.35 -2.16
N LYS A 88 -5.79 -19.94 -1.44
CA LYS A 88 -7.19 -19.51 -1.51
C LYS A 88 -7.37 -18.04 -1.12
N LYS A 89 -6.76 -17.63 0.00
CA LYS A 89 -6.80 -16.22 0.47
C LYS A 89 -6.11 -15.27 -0.52
N LEU A 90 -4.98 -15.66 -1.08
CA LEU A 90 -4.28 -14.84 -2.09
C LEU A 90 -5.12 -14.70 -3.37
N LYS A 91 -5.80 -15.76 -3.83
CA LYS A 91 -6.73 -15.69 -4.97
C LYS A 91 -7.91 -14.77 -4.68
N GLU A 92 -8.45 -14.84 -3.47
CA GLU A 92 -9.50 -13.91 -3.02
C GLU A 92 -9.00 -12.46 -3.02
N MET A 93 -7.83 -12.20 -2.43
CA MET A 93 -7.22 -10.86 -2.46
C MET A 93 -6.97 -10.36 -3.89
N TYR A 94 -6.57 -11.27 -4.79
CA TYR A 94 -6.38 -10.93 -6.20
C TYR A 94 -7.68 -10.47 -6.86
N SER A 95 -8.80 -11.18 -6.62
CA SER A 95 -10.11 -10.80 -7.20
C SER A 95 -10.61 -9.43 -6.69
N LEU A 96 -10.20 -9.02 -5.48
CA LEU A 96 -10.58 -7.72 -4.92
C LEU A 96 -9.88 -6.54 -5.63
N VAL A 97 -8.82 -6.80 -6.39
CA VAL A 97 -8.14 -5.76 -7.20
C VAL A 97 -9.06 -5.26 -8.31
N ASP A 98 -9.78 -6.17 -9.00
CA ASP A 98 -10.73 -5.81 -10.04
C ASP A 98 -11.90 -5.00 -9.47
N GLU A 99 -12.39 -5.37 -8.28
CA GLU A 99 -13.44 -4.64 -7.58
C GLU A 99 -12.96 -3.24 -7.16
N ALA A 100 -11.74 -3.14 -6.63
CA ALA A 100 -11.13 -1.85 -6.27
C ALA A 100 -11.01 -0.92 -7.49
N GLU A 101 -10.50 -1.44 -8.61
CA GLU A 101 -10.37 -0.68 -9.85
C GLU A 101 -11.75 -0.22 -10.34
N LYS A 102 -12.75 -1.10 -10.36
CA LYS A 102 -14.13 -0.75 -10.72
C LYS A 102 -14.69 0.37 -9.87
N ILE A 103 -14.56 0.28 -8.53
CA ILE A 103 -15.00 1.34 -7.61
C ILE A 103 -14.29 2.65 -7.95
N LEU A 104 -13.01 2.63 -8.26
CA LEU A 104 -12.22 3.84 -8.52
C LEU A 104 -12.55 4.51 -9.86
N VAL A 105 -12.79 3.75 -10.92
CA VAL A 105 -12.99 4.29 -12.28
C VAL A 105 -14.44 4.61 -12.60
N GLU A 106 -15.41 3.92 -12.02
CA GLU A 106 -16.83 4.14 -12.28
C GLU A 106 -17.30 5.46 -11.65
N LYS A 107 -17.74 6.39 -12.49
CA LYS A 107 -18.14 7.75 -12.09
C LYS A 107 -19.22 7.78 -10.98
N ASN A 108 -20.16 6.86 -11.02
CA ASN A 108 -21.31 6.83 -10.11
C ASN A 108 -21.14 5.85 -8.93
N SER A 109 -20.01 5.15 -8.83
CA SER A 109 -19.77 4.27 -7.68
C SER A 109 -19.45 5.11 -6.43
N ASP A 110 -19.93 4.63 -5.27
CA ASP A 110 -19.63 5.23 -3.98
C ASP A 110 -18.17 4.95 -3.60
N LEU A 111 -17.36 6.01 -3.42
CA LEU A 111 -15.96 5.86 -2.97
C LEU A 111 -15.84 5.28 -1.55
N ASP A 112 -16.89 5.34 -0.76
CA ASP A 112 -16.91 4.74 0.57
C ASP A 112 -16.77 3.21 0.52
N GLU A 113 -17.21 2.60 -0.61
CA GLU A 113 -17.00 1.16 -0.84
C GLU A 113 -15.51 0.81 -0.93
N PHE A 114 -14.66 1.72 -1.45
CA PHE A 114 -13.21 1.53 -1.41
C PHE A 114 -12.68 1.47 0.03
N GLY A 115 -13.22 2.30 0.92
CA GLY A 115 -12.91 2.24 2.35
C GLY A 115 -13.28 0.89 2.98
N ARG A 116 -14.48 0.39 2.69
CA ARG A 116 -14.95 -0.93 3.18
C ARG A 116 -14.13 -2.08 2.60
N LEU A 117 -13.73 -1.96 1.33
CA LEU A 117 -12.86 -2.93 0.67
C LEU A 117 -11.46 -2.95 1.29
N LEU A 118 -10.92 -1.80 1.70
CA LEU A 118 -9.66 -1.74 2.46
C LEU A 118 -9.76 -2.48 3.79
N ASP A 119 -10.86 -2.31 4.54
CA ASP A 119 -11.11 -3.04 5.80
C ASP A 119 -11.14 -4.54 5.57
N TYR A 120 -11.92 -4.98 4.58
CA TYR A 120 -12.03 -6.40 4.23
C TYR A 120 -10.68 -7.00 3.83
N THR A 121 -9.96 -6.32 2.92
CA THR A 121 -8.65 -6.76 2.44
C THR A 121 -7.63 -6.82 3.57
N TRP A 122 -7.66 -5.87 4.49
CA TRP A 122 -6.78 -5.86 5.66
C TRP A 122 -7.08 -7.03 6.61
N LYS A 123 -8.36 -7.27 6.91
CA LYS A 123 -8.78 -8.42 7.72
C LYS A 123 -8.32 -9.73 7.09
N LEU A 124 -8.47 -9.88 5.77
CA LEU A 124 -8.00 -11.04 5.05
C LEU A 124 -6.47 -11.17 5.10
N LYS A 125 -5.74 -10.09 4.83
CA LYS A 125 -4.27 -10.07 4.88
C LYS A 125 -3.73 -10.48 6.25
N ARG A 126 -4.35 -10.04 7.34
CA ARG A 126 -3.94 -10.41 8.72
C ARG A 126 -4.01 -11.91 8.98
N THR A 127 -4.84 -12.63 8.25
CA THR A 127 -4.95 -14.10 8.38
C THR A 127 -3.95 -14.86 7.51
N THR A 128 -3.12 -14.21 6.70
CA THR A 128 -2.15 -14.86 5.79
C THR A 128 -0.78 -15.12 6.43
N GLY A 129 -0.53 -14.63 7.64
CA GLY A 129 0.73 -14.87 8.36
C GLY A 129 0.73 -14.25 9.75
N GLU A 130 1.42 -14.89 10.68
CA GLU A 130 1.43 -14.49 12.11
C GLU A 130 2.08 -13.14 12.39
N LYS A 131 2.97 -12.66 11.49
CA LYS A 131 3.72 -11.42 11.68
C LYS A 131 3.21 -10.24 10.83
N VAL A 132 2.08 -10.40 10.16
CA VAL A 132 1.47 -9.32 9.34
C VAL A 132 1.00 -8.16 10.22
N SER A 133 0.49 -8.46 11.42
CA SER A 133 0.09 -7.46 12.41
C SER A 133 0.67 -7.78 13.78
N THR A 134 0.59 -6.83 14.70
CA THR A 134 0.93 -6.97 16.12
C THR A 134 -0.24 -6.49 16.95
N GLU A 135 -0.31 -6.86 18.24
CA GLU A 135 -1.35 -6.36 19.16
C GLU A 135 -1.42 -4.84 19.19
N SER A 136 -0.25 -4.17 19.12
CA SER A 136 -0.17 -2.70 19.08
C SER A 136 -0.79 -2.13 17.80
N ILE A 137 -0.50 -2.72 16.65
CA ILE A 137 -1.09 -2.31 15.35
C ILE A 137 -2.59 -2.58 15.34
N ASP A 138 -3.02 -3.72 15.89
CA ASP A 138 -4.44 -4.07 15.98
C ASP A 138 -5.21 -3.10 16.88
N ALA A 139 -4.63 -2.69 17.99
CA ALA A 139 -5.21 -1.68 18.88
C ALA A 139 -5.33 -0.32 18.18
N LEU A 140 -4.29 0.11 17.46
CA LEU A 140 -4.31 1.35 16.67
C LEU A 140 -5.35 1.28 15.55
N TYR A 141 -5.42 0.16 14.83
CA TYR A 141 -6.40 -0.05 13.79
C TYR A 141 -7.84 0.04 14.34
N LYS A 142 -8.13 -0.69 15.42
CA LYS A 142 -9.42 -0.65 16.10
C LYS A 142 -9.80 0.78 16.51
N LYS A 143 -8.87 1.52 17.09
CA LYS A 143 -9.06 2.92 17.49
C LYS A 143 -9.42 3.82 16.29
N GLY A 144 -8.79 3.60 15.12
CA GLY A 144 -9.13 4.31 13.88
C GLY A 144 -10.55 4.01 13.40
N ILE A 145 -10.98 2.75 13.43
CA ILE A 145 -12.36 2.36 13.07
C ILE A 145 -13.38 2.97 14.04
N GLU A 146 -13.13 2.92 15.36
CA GLU A 146 -13.98 3.52 16.38
C GLU A 146 -14.10 5.05 16.23
N ALA A 147 -13.08 5.70 15.68
CA ALA A 147 -13.09 7.13 15.36
C ALA A 147 -13.80 7.48 14.04
N GLY A 148 -14.37 6.51 13.35
CA GLY A 148 -15.20 6.70 12.15
C GLY A 148 -14.51 6.40 10.82
N ALA A 149 -13.32 5.78 10.82
CA ALA A 149 -12.75 5.26 9.58
C ALA A 149 -13.57 4.09 9.04
N LEU A 150 -13.80 4.04 7.73
CA LEU A 150 -14.52 2.95 7.06
C LEU A 150 -13.62 1.73 6.87
N GLY A 151 -12.33 1.94 6.82
CA GLY A 151 -11.33 0.90 6.68
C GLY A 151 -9.94 1.49 6.61
N GLY A 152 -8.96 0.62 6.48
CA GLY A 152 -7.56 1.01 6.38
C GLY A 152 -6.65 -0.21 6.28
N LYS A 153 -5.37 0.03 6.23
CA LYS A 153 -4.35 -1.03 6.22
C LYS A 153 -3.00 -0.53 6.71
N LEU A 154 -2.20 -1.45 7.18
CA LEU A 154 -0.76 -1.20 7.34
C LEU A 154 -0.08 -1.29 5.97
N LEU A 155 0.72 -0.29 5.64
CA LEU A 155 1.49 -0.25 4.40
C LEU A 155 2.79 -1.06 4.55
N GLY A 156 3.23 -1.67 3.45
CA GLY A 156 4.46 -2.47 3.40
C GLY A 156 4.30 -3.91 3.86
N ALA A 157 5.40 -4.52 4.31
CA ALA A 157 5.50 -5.95 4.63
C ALA A 157 4.76 -6.37 5.91
N GLY A 158 4.44 -5.44 6.80
CA GLY A 158 3.78 -5.71 8.08
C GLY A 158 4.64 -5.33 9.30
N GLY A 159 4.09 -5.52 10.49
CA GLY A 159 4.80 -5.33 11.77
C GLY A 159 5.11 -3.89 12.18
N GLY A 160 4.92 -2.88 11.32
CA GLY A 160 5.16 -1.46 11.59
C GLY A 160 5.20 -0.63 10.32
N GLY A 161 5.56 0.63 10.43
CA GLY A 161 5.59 1.59 9.32
C GLY A 161 4.42 2.55 9.33
N PHE A 162 3.61 2.58 8.28
CA PHE A 162 2.51 3.52 8.13
C PHE A 162 1.16 2.81 8.16
N LEU A 163 0.21 3.34 8.93
CA LEU A 163 -1.20 3.02 8.85
C LEU A 163 -1.90 4.05 7.97
N ILE A 164 -2.63 3.60 6.96
CA ILE A 164 -3.50 4.45 6.14
C ILE A 164 -4.95 4.07 6.42
N PHE A 165 -5.80 5.08 6.59
CA PHE A 165 -7.23 4.94 6.79
C PHE A 165 -8.00 5.67 5.71
N TYR A 166 -9.11 5.10 5.29
CA TYR A 166 -10.14 5.80 4.54
C TYR A 166 -11.21 6.27 5.52
N VAL A 167 -11.49 7.56 5.52
CA VAL A 167 -12.44 8.21 6.41
C VAL A 167 -13.26 9.24 5.65
N LYS A 168 -14.57 9.32 5.97
CA LYS A 168 -15.42 10.37 5.42
C LYS A 168 -15.00 11.75 5.93
N PRO A 169 -15.21 12.80 5.14
CA PRO A 169 -14.83 14.17 5.51
C PRO A 169 -15.30 14.59 6.91
N GLU A 170 -16.54 14.24 7.26
CA GLU A 170 -17.16 14.58 8.54
C GLU A 170 -16.49 13.93 9.76
N ASN A 171 -15.83 12.79 9.57
CA ASN A 171 -15.13 12.05 10.64
C ASN A 171 -13.61 12.26 10.63
N LYS A 172 -13.07 12.96 9.63
CA LYS A 172 -11.62 13.09 9.45
C LYS A 172 -10.94 13.71 10.66
N GLN A 173 -11.50 14.79 11.23
CA GLN A 173 -10.92 15.44 12.40
C GLN A 173 -11.01 14.55 13.65
N ASN A 174 -12.09 13.78 13.81
CA ASN A 174 -12.25 12.82 14.89
C ASN A 174 -11.15 11.74 14.83
N LEU A 175 -10.87 11.22 13.63
CA LEU A 175 -9.80 10.26 13.42
C LEU A 175 -8.43 10.85 13.78
N ILE A 176 -8.12 12.06 13.29
CA ILE A 176 -6.84 12.73 13.59
C ILE A 176 -6.69 12.96 15.09
N ASN A 177 -7.73 13.41 15.78
CA ASN A 177 -7.72 13.63 17.23
C ASN A 177 -7.54 12.29 17.98
N ALA A 178 -8.25 11.25 17.56
CA ALA A 178 -8.12 9.93 18.18
C ALA A 178 -6.69 9.38 18.03
N MET A 179 -6.03 9.65 16.93
CA MET A 179 -4.66 9.18 16.63
C MET A 179 -3.57 10.19 17.02
N SER A 180 -3.86 11.17 17.88
CA SER A 180 -2.95 12.27 18.27
C SER A 180 -1.61 11.83 18.89
N GLY A 181 -1.50 10.56 19.34
CA GLY A 181 -0.23 9.97 19.80
C GLY A 181 0.70 9.51 18.67
N LEU A 182 0.25 9.58 17.41
CA LEU A 182 1.03 9.21 16.23
C LEU A 182 1.33 10.45 15.39
N LEU A 183 2.39 10.37 14.61
CA LEU A 183 2.68 11.40 13.61
C LEU A 183 1.69 11.27 12.45
N HIS A 184 0.82 12.25 12.26
CA HIS A 184 0.01 12.40 11.05
C HIS A 184 0.92 12.83 9.90
N VAL A 185 0.91 12.09 8.80
CA VAL A 185 1.76 12.32 7.63
C VAL A 185 0.88 12.74 6.45
N PRO A 186 0.81 14.04 6.13
CA PRO A 186 0.14 14.51 4.92
C PRO A 186 0.84 13.96 3.67
N PHE A 187 0.07 13.56 2.67
CA PHE A 187 0.60 13.12 1.39
C PHE A 187 -0.34 13.47 0.24
N GLU A 188 0.20 13.48 -0.95
CA GLU A 188 -0.54 13.62 -2.20
C GLU A 188 -0.12 12.54 -3.19
N PHE A 189 -1.02 12.19 -4.10
CA PHE A 189 -0.70 11.27 -5.18
C PHE A 189 0.22 11.97 -6.19
N GLU A 190 1.43 11.44 -6.34
CA GLU A 190 2.38 11.90 -7.33
C GLU A 190 2.06 11.29 -8.71
N ASN A 191 2.16 12.09 -9.78
CA ASN A 191 1.88 11.65 -11.14
C ASN A 191 3.15 11.24 -11.89
N GLY A 192 4.32 11.73 -11.46
CA GLY A 192 5.61 11.42 -12.06
C GLY A 192 6.34 10.34 -11.28
N GLY A 193 7.04 9.46 -11.98
CA GLY A 193 7.99 8.52 -11.36
C GLY A 193 9.33 9.17 -11.07
N SER A 194 10.32 8.33 -10.84
CA SER A 194 11.70 8.77 -10.68
C SER A 194 12.18 9.52 -11.93
N ARG A 195 12.80 10.67 -11.73
CA ARG A 195 13.27 11.55 -12.79
C ARG A 195 14.61 12.17 -12.44
N ILE A 196 15.42 12.43 -13.47
CA ILE A 196 16.65 13.18 -13.30
C ILE A 196 16.29 14.63 -13.01
N ILE A 197 16.70 15.13 -11.84
CA ILE A 197 16.49 16.52 -11.44
C ILE A 197 17.72 17.39 -11.68
N GLN A 198 18.89 16.76 -11.83
CA GLN A 198 20.15 17.43 -12.16
C GLN A 198 21.00 16.47 -13.01
N TYR A 199 21.55 16.96 -14.12
CA TYR A 199 22.49 16.25 -14.95
C TYR A 199 23.67 17.17 -15.24
N THR A 200 24.88 16.70 -14.95
CA THR A 200 26.13 17.33 -15.36
C THR A 200 26.82 16.35 -16.31
N ALA A 201 26.98 16.74 -17.57
CA ALA A 201 27.77 15.95 -18.49
C ALA A 201 29.23 15.96 -17.99
N GLU A 202 29.75 14.81 -17.61
CA GLU A 202 31.19 14.67 -17.43
C GLU A 202 31.77 14.50 -18.82
N ASP A 203 32.67 15.41 -19.22
CA ASP A 203 33.49 15.22 -20.39
C ASP A 203 34.45 14.06 -20.08
N TYR A 204 34.08 12.86 -20.49
CA TYR A 204 35.00 11.73 -20.52
C TYR A 204 35.99 12.02 -21.69
N GLU A 205 37.00 12.83 -21.40
CA GLU A 205 38.23 12.79 -22.19
C GLU A 205 38.92 11.45 -21.89
N GLY A 206 38.69 10.45 -22.76
CA GLY A 206 39.32 9.16 -22.71
C GLY A 206 40.77 9.15 -23.19
#